data_95cecf99997282d2abc7ed69b800dc63
#
_entry.id   95cecf99997282d2abc7ed69b800dc63
#
_cell.length_a   1.000
_cell.length_b   1.000
_cell.length_c   1.000
_cell.angle_alpha   90.00
_cell.angle_beta   90.00
_cell.angle_gamma   90.00
#
_symmetry.space_group_name_H-M   'P 1'
#
loop_
_entity.id
_entity.type
_entity.pdbx_description
1 polymer ?
#
loop_
_entity_poly.entity_id
_entity_poly.type
_entity_poly.pdbx_seq_one_letter_code
_entity_poly.pdbx_strand_id
1 'polypeptide(L)'
;MAERVRIKDIAEIAGVSVGTVDRVLHNRPNISEETRKKVEDALQQMNYKPNVYASALAMNKEYVFYLVLPQHDHNSYWQEIEEGAEKATSDRKEFRIRLETFYYNRHDSKSFTKLVNTALNKNPDGVIIVPSSIDATRAYTDKLHQQNIPFILLDSFMPDLKPLSFYGLDSFNSGFFAAKMFMMLFNMTSNGKDKSIMLMRQHVNGKAASKQQANREEGFRHYMIDHFPKIKIVDFDLSDNTPDTLAKDKLHSFFIERPDIHHCITFSSKAYIIGEYLLEANRRNIHVMGYDMVQRNEECVKQGSIDFIIAQHAYRQGYYCLKSLYDAVVLQRSVKAINYMPIELICKENADFYQRTEL
;
A
#
# COMPACT_ATOMS: atom_id res chain seq x y z
N MET A 1 10.01 40.01 6.30
CA MET A 1 8.94 39.02 6.08
C MET A 1 7.88 39.71 5.26
N ALA A 2 7.53 39.21 4.06
CA ALA A 2 6.46 39.81 3.26
C ALA A 2 5.14 39.64 4.03
N GLU A 3 4.42 40.71 4.22
CA GLU A 3 3.14 40.72 4.92
C GLU A 3 2.13 39.89 4.12
N ARG A 4 1.50 38.91 4.77
CA ARG A 4 0.60 37.96 4.10
C ARG A 4 -0.70 38.68 3.75
N VAL A 5 -0.99 38.84 2.46
CA VAL A 5 -2.23 39.43 1.94
C VAL A 5 -3.44 38.70 2.52
N ARG A 6 -4.40 39.43 3.04
CA ARG A 6 -5.63 38.93 3.67
C ARG A 6 -6.83 39.21 2.76
N ILE A 7 -7.92 38.46 2.96
CA ILE A 7 -9.18 38.69 2.20
C ILE A 7 -9.69 40.15 2.36
N LYS A 8 -9.45 40.78 3.52
CA LYS A 8 -9.85 42.16 3.74
C LYS A 8 -9.06 43.16 2.90
N ASP A 9 -7.79 42.86 2.60
CA ASP A 9 -6.95 43.73 1.76
C ASP A 9 -7.43 43.67 0.29
N ILE A 10 -7.87 42.47 -0.15
CA ILE A 10 -8.52 42.27 -1.46
C ILE A 10 -9.85 43.00 -1.52
N ALA A 11 -10.67 42.95 -0.46
CA ALA A 11 -11.95 43.62 -0.39
C ALA A 11 -11.79 45.16 -0.51
N GLU A 12 -10.78 45.72 0.13
CA GLU A 12 -10.45 47.14 0.09
C GLU A 12 -10.05 47.56 -1.32
N ILE A 13 -9.16 46.83 -2.00
CA ILE A 13 -8.69 47.12 -3.36
C ILE A 13 -9.84 46.95 -4.36
N ALA A 14 -10.65 45.90 -4.25
CA ALA A 14 -11.77 45.67 -5.14
C ALA A 14 -12.98 46.62 -4.88
N GLY A 15 -12.95 47.39 -3.78
CA GLY A 15 -14.07 48.26 -3.37
C GLY A 15 -15.35 47.50 -3.03
N VAL A 16 -15.23 46.31 -2.42
CA VAL A 16 -16.39 45.44 -2.07
C VAL A 16 -16.30 44.96 -0.63
N SER A 17 -17.36 44.33 -0.14
CA SER A 17 -17.33 43.71 1.19
C SER A 17 -16.49 42.44 1.21
N VAL A 18 -15.93 42.09 2.39
CA VAL A 18 -15.22 40.80 2.61
C VAL A 18 -16.10 39.60 2.23
N GLY A 19 -17.40 39.66 2.53
CA GLY A 19 -18.36 38.63 2.14
C GLY A 19 -18.56 38.51 0.63
N THR A 20 -18.38 39.60 -0.12
CA THR A 20 -18.41 39.56 -1.59
C THR A 20 -17.16 38.87 -2.15
N VAL A 21 -15.97 39.16 -1.60
CA VAL A 21 -14.72 38.47 -1.97
C VAL A 21 -14.84 36.97 -1.66
N ASP A 22 -15.35 36.60 -0.49
CA ASP A 22 -15.58 35.19 -0.11
C ASP A 22 -16.52 34.47 -1.10
N ARG A 23 -17.58 35.13 -1.54
CA ARG A 23 -18.52 34.58 -2.53
C ARG A 23 -17.85 34.37 -3.91
N VAL A 24 -16.99 35.29 -4.34
CA VAL A 24 -16.24 35.14 -5.59
C VAL A 24 -15.25 34.01 -5.51
N LEU A 25 -14.46 33.93 -4.43
CA LEU A 25 -13.48 32.86 -4.19
C LEU A 25 -14.11 31.48 -4.18
N HIS A 26 -15.35 31.35 -3.73
CA HIS A 26 -16.08 30.07 -3.63
C HIS A 26 -17.13 29.86 -4.72
N ASN A 27 -17.10 30.66 -5.81
CA ASN A 27 -18.05 30.57 -6.93
C ASN A 27 -19.53 30.52 -6.50
N ARG A 28 -19.89 31.26 -5.44
CA ARG A 28 -21.28 31.29 -4.97
C ARG A 28 -22.15 32.14 -5.91
N PRO A 29 -23.44 31.80 -6.08
CA PRO A 29 -24.36 32.53 -6.94
C PRO A 29 -24.66 33.94 -6.41
N ASN A 30 -25.31 34.75 -7.26
CA ASN A 30 -25.77 36.13 -6.96
C ASN A 30 -24.63 37.17 -6.83
N ILE A 31 -23.66 37.13 -7.75
CA ILE A 31 -22.66 38.17 -7.92
C ILE A 31 -22.68 38.63 -9.37
N SER A 32 -22.70 39.96 -9.59
CA SER A 32 -22.62 40.51 -10.97
C SER A 32 -21.27 40.22 -11.58
N GLU A 33 -21.23 40.06 -12.91
CA GLU A 33 -19.99 39.89 -13.67
C GLU A 33 -18.98 41.03 -13.44
N GLU A 34 -19.48 42.25 -13.32
CA GLU A 34 -18.65 43.44 -13.04
C GLU A 34 -17.97 43.33 -11.66
N THR A 35 -18.73 42.91 -10.64
CA THR A 35 -18.20 42.71 -9.28
C THR A 35 -17.21 41.57 -9.25
N ARG A 36 -17.50 40.46 -9.95
CA ARG A 36 -16.61 39.30 -10.08
C ARG A 36 -15.26 39.73 -10.66
N LYS A 37 -15.29 40.45 -11.77
CA LYS A 37 -14.10 40.94 -12.44
C LYS A 37 -13.25 41.86 -11.56
N LYS A 38 -13.87 42.81 -10.82
CA LYS A 38 -13.13 43.67 -9.87
C LYS A 38 -12.40 42.87 -8.79
N VAL A 39 -13.01 41.81 -8.28
CA VAL A 39 -12.37 40.96 -7.27
C VAL A 39 -11.27 40.10 -7.89
N GLU A 40 -11.48 39.56 -9.09
CA GLU A 40 -10.46 38.74 -9.79
C GLU A 40 -9.23 39.59 -10.14
N ASP A 41 -9.42 40.84 -10.62
CA ASP A 41 -8.33 41.76 -10.89
C ASP A 41 -7.54 42.12 -9.64
N ALA A 42 -8.23 42.34 -8.49
CA ALA A 42 -7.58 42.60 -7.20
C ALA A 42 -6.80 41.35 -6.67
N LEU A 43 -7.35 40.17 -6.84
CA LEU A 43 -6.67 38.92 -6.50
C LEU A 43 -5.38 38.74 -7.31
N GLN A 44 -5.44 39.01 -8.60
CA GLN A 44 -4.28 38.93 -9.48
C GLN A 44 -3.21 40.01 -9.15
N GLN A 45 -3.65 41.26 -8.93
CA GLN A 45 -2.76 42.38 -8.57
C GLN A 45 -1.99 42.12 -7.28
N MET A 46 -2.64 41.52 -6.28
CA MET A 46 -2.04 41.20 -4.99
C MET A 46 -1.37 39.82 -4.94
N ASN A 47 -1.35 39.07 -6.05
CA ASN A 47 -0.87 37.69 -6.11
C ASN A 47 -1.43 36.84 -4.95
N TYR A 48 -2.71 37.07 -4.66
CA TYR A 48 -3.37 36.42 -3.53
C TYR A 48 -3.56 34.93 -3.80
N LYS A 49 -3.04 34.10 -2.88
CA LYS A 49 -3.29 32.65 -2.88
C LYS A 49 -4.22 32.32 -1.73
N PRO A 50 -5.43 31.81 -2.01
CA PRO A 50 -6.36 31.39 -0.97
C PRO A 50 -5.69 30.42 0.02
N ASN A 51 -5.95 30.62 1.30
CA ASN A 51 -5.52 29.66 2.30
C ASN A 51 -6.51 28.48 2.32
N VAL A 52 -6.26 27.47 1.49
CA VAL A 52 -7.11 26.28 1.39
C VAL A 52 -7.35 25.58 2.74
N TYR A 53 -6.37 25.65 3.67
CA TYR A 53 -6.52 25.13 5.02
C TYR A 53 -7.57 25.92 5.83
N ALA A 54 -7.48 27.26 5.81
CA ALA A 54 -8.44 28.11 6.49
C ALA A 54 -9.85 27.94 5.90
N SER A 55 -9.96 27.83 4.58
CA SER A 55 -11.24 27.61 3.89
C SER A 55 -11.83 26.25 4.27
N ALA A 56 -11.04 25.18 4.28
CA ALA A 56 -11.49 23.85 4.68
C ALA A 56 -11.95 23.80 6.13
N LEU A 57 -11.21 24.45 7.05
CA LEU A 57 -11.62 24.56 8.46
C LEU A 57 -12.91 25.36 8.64
N ALA A 58 -13.09 26.45 7.87
CA ALA A 58 -14.30 27.28 7.95
C ALA A 58 -15.56 26.58 7.44
N MET A 59 -15.44 25.57 6.56
CA MET A 59 -16.56 24.76 6.08
C MET A 59 -17.25 23.96 7.17
N ASN A 60 -16.57 23.66 8.28
CA ASN A 60 -17.09 22.89 9.42
C ASN A 60 -17.81 21.59 9.03
N LYS A 61 -17.40 20.98 7.90
CA LYS A 61 -17.94 19.73 7.37
C LYS A 61 -17.21 18.54 8.00
N GLU A 62 -17.96 17.48 8.36
CA GLU A 62 -17.37 16.18 8.64
C GLU A 62 -17.14 15.43 7.32
N TYR A 63 -15.94 14.86 7.16
CA TYR A 63 -15.58 14.04 6.02
C TYR A 63 -15.47 12.58 6.44
N VAL A 64 -16.10 11.69 5.71
CA VAL A 64 -16.09 10.26 6.00
C VAL A 64 -15.31 9.53 4.91
N PHE A 65 -14.20 8.92 5.30
CA PHE A 65 -13.40 8.09 4.40
C PHE A 65 -13.51 6.63 4.78
N TYR A 66 -13.57 5.77 3.77
CA TYR A 66 -13.59 4.32 3.96
C TYR A 66 -12.25 3.71 3.61
N LEU A 67 -11.82 2.76 4.42
CA LEU A 67 -10.68 1.90 4.18
C LEU A 67 -11.18 0.46 4.05
N VAL A 68 -11.00 -0.15 2.88
CA VAL A 68 -11.46 -1.50 2.59
C VAL A 68 -10.26 -2.44 2.49
N LEU A 69 -10.10 -3.30 3.50
CA LEU A 69 -8.96 -4.20 3.69
C LEU A 69 -9.37 -5.68 3.73
N PRO A 70 -8.43 -6.60 3.44
CA PRO A 70 -8.62 -8.00 3.83
C PRO A 70 -8.67 -8.14 5.36
N GLN A 71 -9.44 -9.11 5.86
CA GLN A 71 -9.31 -9.56 7.25
C GLN A 71 -7.88 -10.00 7.54
N HIS A 72 -7.36 -9.64 8.68
CA HIS A 72 -5.97 -9.88 9.06
C HIS A 72 -5.80 -10.09 10.56
N ASP A 73 -4.69 -10.71 10.91
CA ASP A 73 -4.26 -10.91 12.29
C ASP A 73 -3.40 -9.73 12.77
N HIS A 74 -3.12 -9.71 14.07
CA HIS A 74 -2.17 -8.79 14.67
C HIS A 74 -0.76 -8.96 14.09
N ASN A 75 0.01 -7.86 14.07
CA ASN A 75 1.39 -7.82 13.56
C ASN A 75 1.54 -8.28 12.10
N SER A 76 0.50 -8.04 11.30
CA SER A 76 0.46 -8.33 9.87
C SER A 76 0.76 -7.10 9.01
N TYR A 77 1.11 -7.33 7.77
CA TYR A 77 1.25 -6.29 6.74
C TYR A 77 0.02 -5.36 6.65
N TRP A 78 -1.19 -5.93 6.78
CA TRP A 78 -2.43 -5.17 6.68
C TRP A 78 -2.71 -4.30 7.91
N GLN A 79 -2.31 -4.75 9.09
CA GLN A 79 -2.38 -3.93 10.30
C GLN A 79 -1.49 -2.68 10.19
N GLU A 80 -0.27 -2.82 9.71
CA GLU A 80 0.62 -1.67 9.52
C GLU A 80 0.01 -0.63 8.55
N ILE A 81 -0.68 -1.07 7.50
CA ILE A 81 -1.42 -0.19 6.59
C ILE A 81 -2.55 0.55 7.32
N GLU A 82 -3.34 -0.16 8.10
CA GLU A 82 -4.45 0.42 8.88
C GLU A 82 -3.94 1.46 9.87
N GLU A 83 -2.92 1.12 10.66
CA GLU A 83 -2.28 2.04 11.61
C GLU A 83 -1.73 3.30 10.92
N GLY A 84 -1.16 3.16 9.73
CA GLY A 84 -0.71 4.30 8.93
C GLY A 84 -1.86 5.23 8.52
N ALA A 85 -2.99 4.67 8.10
CA ALA A 85 -4.19 5.44 7.73
C ALA A 85 -4.83 6.12 8.97
N GLU A 86 -4.89 5.42 10.10
CA GLU A 86 -5.34 5.97 11.37
C GLU A 86 -4.45 7.13 11.85
N LYS A 87 -3.13 6.97 11.74
CA LYS A 87 -2.18 8.04 12.06
C LYS A 87 -2.40 9.26 11.19
N ALA A 88 -2.58 9.06 9.88
CA ALA A 88 -2.86 10.15 8.95
C ALA A 88 -4.19 10.87 9.28
N THR A 89 -5.20 10.14 9.77
CA THR A 89 -6.46 10.70 10.27
C THR A 89 -6.25 11.51 11.53
N SER A 90 -5.51 10.97 12.50
CA SER A 90 -5.20 11.63 13.77
C SER A 90 -4.41 12.93 13.57
N ASP A 91 -3.46 12.95 12.63
CA ASP A 91 -2.68 14.15 12.29
C ASP A 91 -3.51 15.27 11.65
N ARG A 92 -4.77 14.96 11.28
CA ARG A 92 -5.71 15.88 10.60
C ARG A 92 -7.04 16.03 11.34
N LYS A 93 -7.04 15.77 12.65
CA LYS A 93 -8.25 15.81 13.50
C LYS A 93 -9.01 17.14 13.42
N GLU A 94 -8.30 18.25 13.18
CA GLU A 94 -8.93 19.59 13.04
C GLU A 94 -9.88 19.67 11.84
N PHE A 95 -9.68 18.83 10.81
CA PHE A 95 -10.52 18.80 9.61
C PHE A 95 -11.70 17.84 9.72
N ARG A 96 -11.93 17.29 10.93
CA ARG A 96 -13.09 16.43 11.23
C ARG A 96 -13.20 15.25 10.27
N ILE A 97 -12.05 14.57 10.00
CA ILE A 97 -12.01 13.37 9.20
C ILE A 97 -12.36 12.18 10.10
N ARG A 98 -13.28 11.36 9.63
CA ARG A 98 -13.63 10.07 10.23
C ARG A 98 -13.26 8.96 9.26
N LEU A 99 -12.40 8.06 9.70
CA LEU A 99 -12.04 6.84 8.97
C LEU A 99 -12.91 5.69 9.47
N GLU A 100 -13.58 5.00 8.55
CA GLU A 100 -14.29 3.76 8.83
C GLU A 100 -13.60 2.62 8.09
N THR A 101 -13.08 1.61 8.81
CA THR A 101 -12.42 0.45 8.22
C THR A 101 -13.39 -0.70 8.04
N PHE A 102 -13.34 -1.34 6.88
CA PHE A 102 -14.17 -2.48 6.52
C PHE A 102 -13.28 -3.64 6.07
N TYR A 103 -13.59 -4.84 6.55
CA TYR A 103 -12.79 -6.03 6.27
C TYR A 103 -13.57 -7.05 5.46
N TYR A 104 -12.91 -7.60 4.44
CA TYR A 104 -13.44 -8.72 3.65
C TYR A 104 -12.59 -9.98 3.83
N ASN A 105 -13.22 -11.13 3.76
CA ASN A 105 -12.53 -12.42 3.81
C ASN A 105 -12.02 -12.80 2.41
N ARG A 106 -10.71 -12.93 2.24
CA ARG A 106 -10.07 -13.34 0.97
C ARG A 106 -10.44 -14.76 0.53
N HIS A 107 -10.81 -15.62 1.48
CA HIS A 107 -11.20 -17.01 1.22
C HIS A 107 -12.68 -17.16 0.81
N ASP A 108 -13.49 -16.12 1.00
CA ASP A 108 -14.88 -16.07 0.54
C ASP A 108 -15.03 -15.06 -0.60
N SER A 109 -15.18 -15.57 -1.81
CA SER A 109 -15.33 -14.74 -3.03
C SER A 109 -16.53 -13.78 -2.99
N LYS A 110 -17.53 -14.04 -2.15
CA LYS A 110 -18.73 -13.19 -1.98
C LYS A 110 -18.57 -12.14 -0.89
N SER A 111 -17.59 -12.32 -0.01
CA SER A 111 -17.38 -11.44 1.15
C SER A 111 -17.16 -9.99 0.75
N PHE A 112 -16.28 -9.74 -0.24
CA PHE A 112 -16.01 -8.40 -0.75
C PHE A 112 -17.29 -7.75 -1.35
N THR A 113 -18.01 -8.46 -2.20
CA THR A 113 -19.25 -7.94 -2.82
C THR A 113 -20.32 -7.62 -1.77
N LYS A 114 -20.47 -8.47 -0.75
CA LYS A 114 -21.41 -8.25 0.36
C LYS A 114 -21.03 -7.00 1.14
N LEU A 115 -19.77 -6.86 1.48
CA LEU A 115 -19.23 -5.71 2.20
C LEU A 115 -19.48 -4.41 1.44
N VAL A 116 -19.13 -4.39 0.15
CA VAL A 116 -19.30 -3.26 -0.75
C VAL A 116 -20.75 -2.78 -0.79
N ASN A 117 -21.69 -3.68 -0.94
CA ASN A 117 -23.11 -3.33 -0.99
C ASN A 117 -23.60 -2.72 0.33
N THR A 118 -23.00 -3.10 1.46
CA THR A 118 -23.32 -2.54 2.78
C THR A 118 -22.64 -1.18 3.00
N ALA A 119 -21.38 -1.02 2.62
CA ALA A 119 -20.62 0.21 2.81
C ALA A 119 -21.14 1.38 1.98
N LEU A 120 -21.54 1.13 0.71
CA LEU A 120 -22.06 2.19 -0.18
C LEU A 120 -23.32 2.87 0.30
N ASN A 121 -24.09 2.24 1.18
CA ASN A 121 -25.33 2.83 1.68
C ASN A 121 -25.12 4.09 2.56
N LYS A 122 -23.87 4.41 2.91
CA LYS A 122 -23.54 5.55 3.79
C LYS A 122 -22.90 6.74 3.06
N ASN A 123 -22.71 6.68 1.75
CA ASN A 123 -22.16 7.75 0.91
C ASN A 123 -20.87 8.39 1.48
N PRO A 124 -19.71 7.70 1.47
CA PRO A 124 -18.45 8.27 1.92
C PRO A 124 -17.99 9.40 1.01
N ASP A 125 -17.16 10.30 1.52
CA ASP A 125 -16.51 11.35 0.72
C ASP A 125 -15.32 10.81 -0.10
N GLY A 126 -14.84 9.61 0.20
CA GLY A 126 -13.80 8.93 -0.56
C GLY A 126 -13.49 7.54 -0.01
N VAL A 127 -12.84 6.71 -0.82
CA VAL A 127 -12.57 5.31 -0.48
C VAL A 127 -11.13 4.92 -0.79
N ILE A 128 -10.49 4.20 0.13
CA ILE A 128 -9.21 3.50 -0.09
C ILE A 128 -9.53 2.01 -0.19
N ILE A 129 -9.08 1.36 -1.26
CA ILE A 129 -9.45 -0.02 -1.57
C ILE A 129 -8.20 -0.86 -1.77
N VAL A 130 -8.05 -1.93 -0.98
CA VAL A 130 -7.22 -3.06 -1.36
C VAL A 130 -8.06 -3.95 -2.26
N PRO A 131 -7.70 -4.13 -3.54
CA PRO A 131 -8.50 -4.91 -4.47
C PRO A 131 -8.62 -6.38 -4.05
N SER A 132 -9.82 -6.94 -4.24
CA SER A 132 -10.09 -8.37 -4.18
C SER A 132 -9.94 -9.00 -5.58
N SER A 133 -10.97 -9.69 -6.10
CA SER A 133 -10.98 -10.11 -7.51
C SER A 133 -11.18 -8.92 -8.45
N ILE A 134 -10.68 -9.04 -9.70
CA ILE A 134 -10.82 -7.99 -10.71
C ILE A 134 -12.28 -7.62 -10.90
N ASP A 135 -13.18 -8.61 -11.07
CA ASP A 135 -14.59 -8.38 -11.36
C ASP A 135 -15.33 -7.72 -10.19
N ALA A 136 -15.09 -8.20 -8.96
CA ALA A 136 -15.72 -7.63 -7.77
C ALA A 136 -15.24 -6.20 -7.50
N THR A 137 -13.94 -5.94 -7.70
CA THR A 137 -13.38 -4.60 -7.53
C THR A 137 -13.92 -3.65 -8.60
N ARG A 138 -14.00 -4.09 -9.88
CA ARG A 138 -14.57 -3.31 -10.98
C ARG A 138 -16.02 -2.93 -10.70
N ALA A 139 -16.84 -3.91 -10.33
CA ALA A 139 -18.26 -3.65 -10.03
C ALA A 139 -18.44 -2.61 -8.91
N TYR A 140 -17.51 -2.55 -7.96
CA TYR A 140 -17.52 -1.52 -6.91
C TYR A 140 -17.07 -0.16 -7.42
N THR A 141 -15.94 -0.12 -8.12
CA THR A 141 -15.39 1.15 -8.63
C THR A 141 -16.29 1.80 -9.66
N ASP A 142 -17.04 1.02 -10.46
CA ASP A 142 -18.04 1.55 -11.38
C ASP A 142 -19.18 2.27 -10.64
N LYS A 143 -19.62 1.76 -9.48
CA LYS A 143 -20.59 2.45 -8.62
C LYS A 143 -20.02 3.73 -8.03
N LEU A 144 -18.75 3.72 -7.59
CA LEU A 144 -18.08 4.92 -7.08
C LEU A 144 -17.99 6.00 -8.15
N HIS A 145 -17.65 5.64 -9.40
CA HIS A 145 -17.66 6.56 -10.53
C HIS A 145 -19.04 7.17 -10.81
N GLN A 146 -20.10 6.33 -10.81
CA GLN A 146 -21.48 6.81 -11.00
C GLN A 146 -21.90 7.82 -9.93
N GLN A 147 -21.37 7.70 -8.71
CA GLN A 147 -21.66 8.58 -7.58
C GLN A 147 -20.66 9.73 -7.44
N ASN A 148 -19.65 9.84 -8.34
CA ASN A 148 -18.55 10.79 -8.27
C ASN A 148 -17.76 10.70 -6.94
N ILE A 149 -17.64 9.52 -6.36
CA ILE A 149 -16.86 9.27 -5.15
C ILE A 149 -15.42 8.93 -5.57
N PRO A 150 -14.42 9.73 -5.19
CA PRO A 150 -13.03 9.44 -5.50
C PRO A 150 -12.54 8.22 -4.73
N PHE A 151 -11.69 7.39 -5.36
CA PHE A 151 -11.08 6.26 -4.69
C PHE A 151 -9.60 6.11 -5.02
N ILE A 152 -8.87 5.55 -4.09
CA ILE A 152 -7.45 5.22 -4.20
C ILE A 152 -7.30 3.70 -4.15
N LEU A 153 -6.51 3.14 -5.07
CA LEU A 153 -6.11 1.74 -4.99
C LEU A 153 -4.84 1.60 -4.17
N LEU A 154 -4.84 0.61 -3.30
CA LEU A 154 -3.73 0.30 -2.42
C LEU A 154 -3.25 -1.12 -2.70
N ASP A 155 -1.92 -1.32 -2.64
CA ASP A 155 -1.28 -2.62 -2.76
C ASP A 155 -1.29 -3.21 -4.20
N SER A 156 -2.44 -3.38 -4.84
CA SER A 156 -2.57 -3.95 -6.18
C SER A 156 -3.02 -2.92 -7.21
N PHE A 157 -2.20 -2.69 -8.24
CA PHE A 157 -2.48 -1.71 -9.28
C PHE A 157 -3.39 -2.29 -10.37
N MET A 158 -4.49 -1.58 -10.64
CA MET A 158 -5.45 -1.87 -11.69
C MET A 158 -5.78 -0.60 -12.46
N PRO A 159 -4.96 -0.20 -13.47
CA PRO A 159 -5.09 1.09 -14.17
C PRO A 159 -6.43 1.27 -14.88
N ASP A 160 -7.00 0.17 -15.39
CA ASP A 160 -8.29 0.17 -16.10
C ASP A 160 -9.46 0.65 -15.23
N LEU A 161 -9.31 0.61 -13.89
CA LEU A 161 -10.32 1.09 -12.96
C LEU A 161 -10.28 2.61 -12.75
N LYS A 162 -9.29 3.30 -13.33
CA LYS A 162 -9.14 4.77 -13.28
C LYS A 162 -9.22 5.35 -11.85
N PRO A 163 -8.40 4.86 -10.91
CA PRO A 163 -8.37 5.41 -9.57
C PRO A 163 -7.85 6.86 -9.58
N LEU A 164 -8.24 7.64 -8.56
CA LEU A 164 -7.65 8.95 -8.29
C LEU A 164 -6.13 8.86 -8.10
N SER A 165 -5.70 7.82 -7.37
CA SER A 165 -4.29 7.55 -7.10
C SER A 165 -4.09 6.06 -6.81
N PHE A 166 -2.83 5.62 -6.88
CA PHE A 166 -2.38 4.29 -6.48
C PHE A 166 -1.16 4.40 -5.57
N TYR A 167 -1.14 3.54 -4.54
CA TYR A 167 0.02 3.33 -3.67
C TYR A 167 0.33 1.83 -3.57
N GLY A 168 1.58 1.47 -3.76
CA GLY A 168 2.04 0.09 -3.69
C GLY A 168 3.43 -0.08 -4.27
N LEU A 169 3.89 -1.33 -4.36
CA LEU A 169 5.16 -1.67 -4.97
C LEU A 169 4.96 -1.98 -6.47
N ASP A 170 5.97 -1.69 -7.29
CA ASP A 170 6.06 -2.30 -8.62
C ASP A 170 6.42 -3.78 -8.44
N SER A 171 5.38 -4.61 -8.39
CA SER A 171 5.52 -6.01 -8.00
C SER A 171 6.35 -6.82 -8.97
N PHE A 172 6.24 -6.58 -10.30
CA PHE A 172 7.03 -7.29 -11.30
C PHE A 172 8.52 -6.92 -11.18
N ASN A 173 8.83 -5.62 -11.18
CA ASN A 173 10.22 -5.17 -11.02
C ASN A 173 10.81 -5.53 -9.65
N SER A 174 9.98 -5.59 -8.61
CA SER A 174 10.39 -6.09 -7.30
C SER A 174 10.81 -7.57 -7.34
N GLY A 175 10.04 -8.40 -8.06
CA GLY A 175 10.41 -9.81 -8.28
C GLY A 175 11.71 -9.97 -9.08
N PHE A 176 11.87 -9.14 -10.10
CA PHE A 176 13.10 -9.10 -10.91
C PHE A 176 14.32 -8.68 -10.06
N PHE A 177 14.15 -7.64 -9.22
CA PHE A 177 15.16 -7.22 -8.25
C PHE A 177 15.46 -8.32 -7.22
N ALA A 178 14.42 -8.99 -6.69
CA ALA A 178 14.57 -10.11 -5.77
C ALA A 178 15.42 -11.22 -6.37
N ALA A 179 15.17 -11.59 -7.64
CA ALA A 179 15.96 -12.61 -8.33
C ALA A 179 17.44 -12.23 -8.42
N LYS A 180 17.74 -10.99 -8.77
CA LYS A 180 19.13 -10.49 -8.84
C LYS A 180 19.82 -10.59 -7.48
N MET A 181 19.20 -10.11 -6.42
CA MET A 181 19.79 -10.14 -5.07
C MET A 181 19.90 -11.56 -4.54
N PHE A 182 18.90 -12.40 -4.75
CA PHE A 182 18.90 -13.80 -4.36
C PHE A 182 19.99 -14.59 -5.08
N MET A 183 20.23 -14.34 -6.37
CA MET A 183 21.30 -15.01 -7.11
C MET A 183 22.69 -14.52 -6.75
N MET A 184 22.84 -13.29 -6.24
CA MET A 184 24.11 -12.87 -5.63
C MET A 184 24.39 -13.67 -4.35
N LEU A 185 23.39 -13.83 -3.47
CA LEU A 185 23.51 -14.68 -2.27
C LEU A 185 23.80 -16.13 -2.66
N PHE A 186 23.04 -16.68 -3.60
CA PHE A 186 23.23 -18.04 -4.11
C PHE A 186 24.68 -18.28 -4.61
N ASN A 187 25.20 -17.37 -5.43
CA ASN A 187 26.56 -17.51 -5.97
C ASN A 187 27.65 -17.41 -4.88
N MET A 188 27.41 -16.65 -3.81
CA MET A 188 28.37 -16.54 -2.69
C MET A 188 28.39 -17.80 -1.81
N THR A 189 27.27 -18.50 -1.68
CA THR A 189 27.09 -19.54 -0.66
C THR A 189 27.03 -20.96 -1.23
N SER A 190 26.63 -21.16 -2.50
CA SER A 190 26.44 -22.49 -3.12
C SER A 190 27.71 -23.25 -3.43
N ASN A 191 28.87 -22.61 -3.41
CA ASN A 191 30.14 -23.20 -3.85
C ASN A 191 30.09 -23.90 -5.24
N GLY A 192 29.16 -23.47 -6.12
CA GLY A 192 28.94 -24.02 -7.45
C GLY A 192 28.31 -25.43 -7.49
N LYS A 193 27.86 -25.95 -6.35
CA LYS A 193 27.29 -27.30 -6.24
C LYS A 193 25.76 -27.32 -6.32
N ASP A 194 25.12 -26.30 -5.81
CA ASP A 194 23.66 -26.20 -5.81
C ASP A 194 23.12 -25.95 -7.20
N LYS A 195 22.06 -26.65 -7.56
CA LYS A 195 21.40 -26.55 -8.88
C LYS A 195 19.90 -26.30 -8.76
N SER A 196 19.42 -26.21 -7.55
CA SER A 196 17.99 -26.07 -7.26
C SER A 196 17.77 -25.04 -6.16
N ILE A 197 16.65 -24.32 -6.24
CA ILE A 197 16.14 -23.40 -5.22
C ILE A 197 14.71 -23.78 -4.89
N MET A 198 14.27 -23.56 -3.65
CA MET A 198 12.88 -23.71 -3.25
C MET A 198 12.14 -22.37 -3.39
N LEU A 199 11.01 -22.39 -4.05
CA LEU A 199 10.04 -21.28 -4.05
C LEU A 199 8.83 -21.67 -3.24
N MET A 200 8.67 -21.10 -2.03
CA MET A 200 7.48 -21.27 -1.22
C MET A 200 6.37 -20.33 -1.72
N ARG A 201 5.25 -20.91 -2.15
CA ARG A 201 4.09 -20.18 -2.66
C ARG A 201 2.90 -20.31 -1.72
N GLN A 202 2.16 -19.22 -1.60
CA GLN A 202 0.90 -19.20 -0.85
C GLN A 202 -0.28 -19.21 -1.83
N HIS A 203 -1.26 -20.07 -1.59
CA HIS A 203 -2.44 -20.22 -2.44
C HIS A 203 -3.73 -19.98 -1.67
N VAL A 204 -4.67 -19.32 -2.34
CA VAL A 204 -6.07 -19.21 -1.93
C VAL A 204 -6.93 -19.86 -3.02
N ASN A 205 -7.65 -20.91 -2.68
CA ASN A 205 -8.50 -21.65 -3.63
C ASN A 205 -7.74 -22.08 -4.91
N GLY A 206 -6.49 -22.55 -4.76
CA GLY A 206 -5.67 -23.05 -5.86
C GLY A 206 -5.06 -21.97 -6.77
N LYS A 207 -5.23 -20.70 -6.44
CA LYS A 207 -4.58 -19.56 -7.14
C LYS A 207 -3.60 -18.87 -6.22
N ALA A 208 -2.66 -18.10 -6.77
CA ALA A 208 -1.77 -17.26 -5.96
C ALA A 208 -2.60 -16.41 -4.96
N ALA A 209 -2.14 -16.31 -3.73
CA ALA A 209 -2.88 -15.66 -2.66
C ALA A 209 -3.14 -14.16 -2.93
N SER A 210 -2.32 -13.52 -3.78
CA SER A 210 -2.57 -12.18 -4.28
C SER A 210 -1.99 -11.99 -5.68
N LYS A 211 -2.51 -10.98 -6.41
CA LYS A 211 -1.95 -10.57 -7.71
C LYS A 211 -0.50 -10.10 -7.58
N GLN A 212 -0.15 -9.48 -6.47
CA GLN A 212 1.22 -9.03 -6.21
C GLN A 212 2.19 -10.21 -6.12
N GLN A 213 1.84 -11.25 -5.36
CA GLN A 213 2.69 -12.46 -5.28
C GLN A 213 2.89 -13.08 -6.67
N ALA A 214 1.81 -13.16 -7.47
CA ALA A 214 1.89 -13.66 -8.83
C ALA A 214 2.84 -12.81 -9.70
N ASN A 215 2.72 -11.49 -9.65
CA ASN A 215 3.57 -10.59 -10.42
C ASN A 215 5.04 -10.63 -9.96
N ARG A 216 5.29 -10.76 -8.64
CA ARG A 216 6.65 -10.94 -8.10
C ARG A 216 7.27 -12.24 -8.59
N GLU A 217 6.50 -13.33 -8.54
CA GLU A 217 6.93 -14.62 -9.07
C GLU A 217 7.23 -14.54 -10.56
N GLU A 218 6.38 -13.89 -11.34
CA GLU A 218 6.58 -13.69 -12.77
C GLU A 218 7.88 -12.93 -13.05
N GLY A 219 8.12 -11.80 -12.37
CA GLY A 219 9.36 -11.04 -12.52
C GLY A 219 10.59 -11.83 -12.11
N PHE A 220 10.51 -12.60 -11.02
CA PHE A 220 11.57 -13.49 -10.57
C PHE A 220 11.90 -14.57 -11.62
N ARG A 221 10.88 -15.27 -12.10
CA ARG A 221 11.05 -16.36 -13.09
C ARG A 221 11.59 -15.83 -14.43
N HIS A 222 11.17 -14.63 -14.86
CA HIS A 222 11.73 -13.98 -16.04
C HIS A 222 13.25 -13.78 -15.89
N TYR A 223 13.67 -13.18 -14.78
CA TYR A 223 15.11 -13.01 -14.53
C TYR A 223 15.87 -14.33 -14.53
N MET A 224 15.31 -15.36 -13.89
CA MET A 224 15.94 -16.68 -13.79
C MET A 224 16.08 -17.36 -15.16
N ILE A 225 15.05 -17.27 -16.01
CA ILE A 225 15.10 -17.83 -17.38
C ILE A 225 16.17 -17.16 -18.21
N ASP A 226 16.28 -15.83 -18.14
CA ASP A 226 17.21 -15.07 -18.96
C ASP A 226 18.67 -15.22 -18.52
N HIS A 227 18.92 -15.31 -17.20
CA HIS A 227 20.27 -15.21 -16.65
C HIS A 227 20.79 -16.54 -16.05
N PHE A 228 19.90 -17.40 -15.56
CA PHE A 228 20.23 -18.63 -14.83
C PHE A 228 19.39 -19.84 -15.26
N PRO A 229 19.29 -20.15 -16.59
CA PRO A 229 18.36 -21.17 -17.09
C PRO A 229 18.71 -22.61 -16.61
N LYS A 230 19.88 -22.83 -16.04
CA LYS A 230 20.28 -24.13 -15.50
C LYS A 230 19.87 -24.37 -14.05
N ILE A 231 19.45 -23.31 -13.33
CA ILE A 231 18.97 -23.41 -11.93
C ILE A 231 17.52 -23.85 -11.94
N LYS A 232 17.23 -24.95 -11.25
CA LYS A 232 15.85 -25.45 -11.13
C LYS A 232 15.10 -24.76 -9.99
N ILE A 233 13.92 -24.28 -10.29
CA ILE A 233 12.98 -23.77 -9.28
C ILE A 233 12.06 -24.93 -8.88
N VAL A 234 12.07 -25.28 -7.60
CA VAL A 234 11.22 -26.31 -7.01
C VAL A 234 10.13 -25.61 -6.21
N ASP A 235 8.91 -25.74 -6.66
CA ASP A 235 7.77 -25.13 -6.01
C ASP A 235 7.38 -25.91 -4.76
N PHE A 236 7.16 -25.17 -3.66
CA PHE A 236 6.65 -25.68 -2.40
C PHE A 236 5.35 -24.93 -2.07
N ASP A 237 4.22 -25.63 -2.25
CA ASP A 237 2.90 -25.02 -2.18
C ASP A 237 2.25 -25.18 -0.81
N LEU A 238 1.79 -24.07 -0.25
CA LEU A 238 1.00 -24.02 0.96
C LEU A 238 -0.33 -23.29 0.70
N SER A 239 -1.41 -23.77 1.31
CA SER A 239 -2.61 -22.95 1.41
C SER A 239 -2.36 -21.79 2.37
N ASP A 240 -2.88 -20.60 2.05
CA ASP A 240 -2.69 -19.38 2.87
C ASP A 240 -3.24 -19.54 4.31
N ASN A 241 -4.20 -20.43 4.49
CA ASN A 241 -4.77 -20.80 5.81
C ASN A 241 -4.14 -22.04 6.44
N THR A 242 -3.02 -22.56 5.90
CA THR A 242 -2.30 -23.68 6.53
C THR A 242 -1.79 -23.24 7.90
N PRO A 243 -2.12 -23.96 8.99
CA PRO A 243 -1.56 -23.69 10.31
C PRO A 243 -0.02 -23.78 10.29
N ASP A 244 0.65 -22.89 11.02
CA ASP A 244 2.12 -22.80 11.00
C ASP A 244 2.79 -24.11 11.41
N THR A 245 2.23 -24.84 12.38
CA THR A 245 2.73 -26.17 12.79
C THR A 245 2.72 -27.15 11.62
N LEU A 246 1.61 -27.24 10.90
CA LEU A 246 1.48 -28.12 9.74
C LEU A 246 2.39 -27.67 8.59
N ALA A 247 2.58 -26.36 8.41
CA ALA A 247 3.51 -25.83 7.42
C ALA A 247 4.96 -26.21 7.74
N LYS A 248 5.36 -26.15 9.02
CA LYS A 248 6.69 -26.59 9.49
C LYS A 248 6.90 -28.10 9.32
N ASP A 249 5.89 -28.92 9.58
CA ASP A 249 5.93 -30.37 9.36
C ASP A 249 6.14 -30.70 7.87
N LYS A 250 5.43 -29.99 6.99
CA LYS A 250 5.63 -30.12 5.53
C LYS A 250 7.03 -29.68 5.09
N LEU A 251 7.55 -28.59 5.66
CA LEU A 251 8.93 -28.15 5.40
C LEU A 251 9.95 -29.21 5.86
N HIS A 252 9.71 -29.82 7.02
CA HIS A 252 10.57 -30.89 7.52
C HIS A 252 10.63 -32.06 6.54
N SER A 253 9.48 -32.54 6.07
CA SER A 253 9.39 -33.61 5.08
C SER A 253 10.06 -33.22 3.76
N PHE A 254 9.80 -31.99 3.29
CA PHE A 254 10.41 -31.47 2.07
C PHE A 254 11.95 -31.47 2.12
N PHE A 255 12.56 -31.01 3.21
CA PHE A 255 14.02 -30.98 3.33
C PHE A 255 14.65 -32.34 3.60
N ILE A 256 13.87 -33.35 4.00
CA ILE A 256 14.31 -34.76 4.02
C ILE A 256 14.38 -35.29 2.59
N GLU A 257 13.36 -35.03 1.79
CA GLU A 257 13.28 -35.51 0.39
C GLU A 257 14.24 -34.73 -0.54
N ARG A 258 14.53 -33.48 -0.21
CA ARG A 258 15.35 -32.57 -1.01
C ARG A 258 16.52 -31.98 -0.18
N PRO A 259 17.45 -32.83 0.27
CA PRO A 259 18.64 -32.40 1.02
C PRO A 259 19.61 -31.55 0.18
N ASP A 260 19.42 -31.51 -1.15
CA ASP A 260 20.16 -30.71 -2.11
C ASP A 260 19.78 -29.24 -2.16
N ILE A 261 18.69 -28.85 -1.51
CA ILE A 261 18.20 -27.47 -1.51
C ILE A 261 18.69 -26.71 -0.27
N HIS A 262 19.47 -25.65 -0.53
CA HIS A 262 20.02 -24.76 0.49
C HIS A 262 19.57 -23.31 0.33
N HIS A 263 18.73 -23.00 -0.66
CA HIS A 263 18.30 -21.64 -0.94
C HIS A 263 16.79 -21.60 -1.15
N CYS A 264 16.13 -20.73 -0.41
CA CYS A 264 14.68 -20.63 -0.36
C CYS A 264 14.21 -19.19 -0.55
N ILE A 265 13.14 -19.00 -1.31
CA ILE A 265 12.51 -17.69 -1.48
C ILE A 265 10.99 -17.79 -1.35
N THR A 266 10.36 -16.76 -0.81
CA THR A 266 8.90 -16.58 -0.85
C THR A 266 8.54 -15.13 -1.19
N PHE A 267 7.43 -14.95 -1.88
CA PHE A 267 6.91 -13.64 -2.27
C PHE A 267 5.80 -13.12 -1.36
N SER A 268 5.53 -13.84 -0.27
CA SER A 268 4.56 -13.46 0.76
C SER A 268 5.24 -12.92 2.01
N SER A 269 4.47 -12.30 2.90
CA SER A 269 4.91 -11.87 4.24
C SER A 269 5.21 -13.03 5.21
N LYS A 270 5.04 -14.29 4.78
CA LYS A 270 5.17 -15.48 5.63
C LYS A 270 6.56 -16.16 5.53
N ALA A 271 7.63 -15.42 5.26
CA ALA A 271 8.99 -15.96 5.27
C ALA A 271 9.38 -16.54 6.64
N TYR A 272 8.79 -16.01 7.71
CA TYR A 272 8.99 -16.50 9.08
C TYR A 272 8.67 -18.00 9.24
N ILE A 273 7.77 -18.57 8.44
CA ILE A 273 7.48 -20.01 8.48
C ILE A 273 8.74 -20.83 8.22
N ILE A 274 9.53 -20.43 7.20
CA ILE A 274 10.81 -21.04 6.91
C ILE A 274 11.83 -20.68 7.99
N GLY A 275 11.94 -19.38 8.33
CA GLY A 275 12.93 -18.89 9.29
C GLY A 275 12.81 -19.54 10.67
N GLU A 276 11.61 -19.62 11.22
CA GLU A 276 11.36 -20.26 12.52
C GLU A 276 11.61 -21.79 12.46
N TYR A 277 11.17 -22.46 11.38
CA TYR A 277 11.49 -23.88 11.19
C TYR A 277 13.02 -24.12 11.22
N LEU A 278 13.80 -23.27 10.56
CA LEU A 278 15.27 -23.41 10.52
C LEU A 278 15.89 -23.21 11.90
N LEU A 279 15.35 -22.29 12.72
CA LEU A 279 15.79 -22.08 14.10
C LEU A 279 15.48 -23.30 14.96
N GLU A 280 14.25 -23.81 14.91
CA GLU A 280 13.80 -24.98 15.67
C GLU A 280 14.56 -26.25 15.28
N ALA A 281 14.82 -26.44 13.99
CA ALA A 281 15.56 -27.59 13.46
C ALA A 281 17.09 -27.42 13.51
N ASN A 282 17.59 -26.30 14.03
CA ASN A 282 19.02 -25.94 14.07
C ASN A 282 19.74 -26.09 12.71
N ARG A 283 19.06 -25.70 11.62
CA ARG A 283 19.62 -25.73 10.26
C ARG A 283 20.19 -24.37 9.88
N ARG A 284 21.53 -24.26 9.89
CA ARG A 284 22.26 -23.00 9.61
C ARG A 284 22.80 -22.87 8.19
N ASN A 285 22.63 -23.89 7.37
CA ASN A 285 23.15 -23.98 6.00
C ASN A 285 22.08 -23.74 4.93
N ILE A 286 20.94 -23.18 5.31
CA ILE A 286 19.85 -22.84 4.40
C ILE A 286 19.66 -21.31 4.42
N HIS A 287 19.70 -20.73 3.23
CA HIS A 287 19.59 -19.30 3.00
C HIS A 287 18.17 -18.92 2.57
N VAL A 288 17.64 -17.87 3.14
CA VAL A 288 16.23 -17.48 2.96
C VAL A 288 16.11 -16.02 2.57
N MET A 289 15.29 -15.77 1.55
CA MET A 289 14.84 -14.45 1.17
C MET A 289 13.31 -14.38 1.17
N GLY A 290 12.75 -13.26 1.65
CA GLY A 290 11.30 -13.06 1.69
C GLY A 290 10.89 -11.62 1.50
N TYR A 291 9.63 -11.35 1.85
CA TYR A 291 9.01 -10.04 1.76
C TYR A 291 8.39 -9.63 3.10
N ASP A 292 8.28 -8.33 3.28
CA ASP A 292 7.62 -7.64 4.38
C ASP A 292 8.32 -7.79 5.74
N MET A 293 8.65 -6.66 6.33
CA MET A 293 9.27 -6.57 7.66
C MET A 293 8.23 -6.69 8.78
N VAL A 294 7.30 -7.66 8.66
CA VAL A 294 6.41 -8.01 9.78
C VAL A 294 7.24 -8.50 10.95
N GLN A 295 6.71 -8.37 12.17
CA GLN A 295 7.47 -8.63 13.40
C GLN A 295 8.18 -9.99 13.40
N ARG A 296 7.52 -11.07 13.01
CA ARG A 296 8.11 -12.42 12.98
C ARG A 296 9.25 -12.56 11.96
N ASN A 297 9.12 -11.88 10.81
CA ASN A 297 10.22 -11.85 9.82
C ASN A 297 11.42 -11.07 10.36
N GLU A 298 11.19 -9.94 11.02
CA GLU A 298 12.25 -9.15 11.65
C GLU A 298 13.00 -9.95 12.71
N GLU A 299 12.30 -10.68 13.57
CA GLU A 299 12.89 -11.56 14.57
C GLU A 299 13.77 -12.64 13.91
N CYS A 300 13.31 -13.26 12.82
CA CYS A 300 14.08 -14.25 12.06
C CYS A 300 15.33 -13.63 11.38
N VAL A 301 15.21 -12.41 10.84
CA VAL A 301 16.37 -11.67 10.27
C VAL A 301 17.40 -11.39 11.34
N LYS A 302 17.00 -10.86 12.49
CA LYS A 302 17.89 -10.55 13.63
C LYS A 302 18.58 -11.80 14.18
N GLN A 303 17.89 -12.94 14.17
CA GLN A 303 18.47 -14.25 14.57
C GLN A 303 19.27 -14.93 13.47
N GLY A 304 19.28 -14.39 12.24
CA GLY A 304 20.06 -14.88 11.11
C GLY A 304 19.51 -16.17 10.47
N SER A 305 18.22 -16.45 10.61
CA SER A 305 17.52 -17.54 9.89
C SER A 305 16.85 -17.07 8.60
N ILE A 306 16.75 -15.76 8.38
CA ILE A 306 16.43 -15.13 7.11
C ILE A 306 17.55 -14.17 6.77
N ASP A 307 18.10 -14.29 5.55
CA ASP A 307 19.22 -13.46 5.10
C ASP A 307 18.74 -12.10 4.62
N PHE A 308 17.66 -12.08 3.83
CA PHE A 308 17.11 -10.84 3.25
C PHE A 308 15.59 -10.80 3.27
N ILE A 309 15.09 -9.60 3.53
CA ILE A 309 13.68 -9.24 3.34
C ILE A 309 13.59 -8.02 2.41
N ILE A 310 12.66 -8.05 1.46
CA ILE A 310 12.26 -6.86 0.72
C ILE A 310 11.12 -6.19 1.48
N ALA A 311 11.38 -5.00 1.98
CA ALA A 311 10.40 -4.19 2.70
C ALA A 311 9.60 -3.31 1.73
N GLN A 312 8.31 -3.10 2.04
CA GLN A 312 7.36 -2.34 1.21
C GLN A 312 6.82 -1.08 1.90
N HIS A 313 7.19 -0.81 3.14
CA HIS A 313 6.71 0.32 3.92
C HIS A 313 5.18 0.38 4.05
N ALA A 314 4.57 -0.68 4.55
CA ALA A 314 3.12 -0.82 4.67
C ALA A 314 2.46 0.36 5.40
N TYR A 315 3.02 0.77 6.53
CA TYR A 315 2.55 1.92 7.30
C TYR A 315 2.53 3.22 6.47
N ARG A 316 3.60 3.49 5.71
CA ARG A 316 3.67 4.66 4.82
C ARG A 316 2.62 4.59 3.72
N GLN A 317 2.35 3.42 3.17
CA GLN A 317 1.30 3.25 2.16
C GLN A 317 -0.06 3.68 2.72
N GLY A 318 -0.45 3.19 3.89
CA GLY A 318 -1.70 3.58 4.55
C GLY A 318 -1.77 5.08 4.83
N TYR A 319 -0.70 5.63 5.39
CA TYR A 319 -0.62 7.05 5.71
C TYR A 319 -0.76 7.95 4.48
N TYR A 320 0.00 7.66 3.42
CA TYR A 320 -0.02 8.50 2.22
C TYR A 320 -1.28 8.31 1.37
N CYS A 321 -1.91 7.14 1.40
CA CYS A 321 -3.23 6.95 0.80
C CYS A 321 -4.26 7.90 1.41
N LEU A 322 -4.38 7.89 2.73
CA LEU A 322 -5.33 8.78 3.41
C LEU A 322 -4.97 10.25 3.21
N LYS A 323 -3.67 10.58 3.31
CA LYS A 323 -3.19 11.94 3.04
C LYS A 323 -3.57 12.41 1.64
N SER A 324 -3.40 11.58 0.61
CA SER A 324 -3.77 11.94 -0.76
C SER A 324 -5.28 12.08 -0.94
N LEU A 325 -6.06 11.24 -0.29
CA LEU A 325 -7.53 11.38 -0.31
C LEU A 325 -7.96 12.69 0.36
N TYR A 326 -7.35 13.03 1.50
CA TYR A 326 -7.54 14.32 2.16
C TYR A 326 -7.12 15.50 1.26
N ASP A 327 -5.93 15.44 0.66
CA ASP A 327 -5.43 16.51 -0.21
C ASP A 327 -6.40 16.77 -1.39
N ALA A 328 -6.95 15.69 -1.99
CA ALA A 328 -7.87 15.81 -3.11
C ALA A 328 -9.28 16.25 -2.69
N VAL A 329 -9.84 15.65 -1.65
CA VAL A 329 -11.26 15.84 -1.27
C VAL A 329 -11.46 17.08 -0.42
N VAL A 330 -10.59 17.27 0.58
CA VAL A 330 -10.75 18.37 1.56
C VAL A 330 -10.06 19.64 1.07
N LEU A 331 -8.83 19.52 0.56
CA LEU A 331 -8.04 20.66 0.10
C LEU A 331 -8.21 20.95 -1.41
N GLN A 332 -8.93 20.10 -2.14
CA GLN A 332 -9.16 20.22 -3.59
C GLN A 332 -7.85 20.39 -4.39
N ARG A 333 -6.81 19.68 -3.99
CA ARG A 333 -5.50 19.67 -4.63
C ARG A 333 -5.36 18.49 -5.57
N SER A 334 -4.61 18.69 -6.65
CA SER A 334 -4.20 17.56 -7.49
C SER A 334 -3.25 16.63 -6.74
N VAL A 335 -3.42 15.33 -6.93
CA VAL A 335 -2.55 14.29 -6.36
C VAL A 335 -1.89 13.50 -7.48
N LYS A 336 -0.73 12.92 -7.18
CA LYS A 336 -0.01 12.09 -8.15
C LYS A 336 -0.77 10.77 -8.37
N ALA A 337 -0.95 10.39 -9.63
CA ALA A 337 -1.76 9.21 -9.99
C ALA A 337 -1.12 7.88 -9.57
N ILE A 338 0.21 7.74 -9.65
CA ILE A 338 0.91 6.49 -9.33
C ILE A 338 2.05 6.79 -8.36
N ASN A 339 2.05 6.13 -7.20
CA ASN A 339 3.06 6.28 -6.17
C ASN A 339 3.64 4.90 -5.84
N TYR A 340 4.75 4.57 -6.51
CA TYR A 340 5.50 3.37 -6.15
C TYR A 340 6.31 3.60 -4.88
N MET A 341 6.21 2.65 -3.96
CA MET A 341 7.04 2.61 -2.76
C MET A 341 8.47 2.15 -3.13
N PRO A 342 9.48 2.57 -2.38
CA PRO A 342 10.84 2.08 -2.56
C PRO A 342 10.92 0.56 -2.41
N ILE A 343 11.78 -0.07 -3.20
CA ILE A 343 12.19 -1.46 -3.01
C ILE A 343 13.41 -1.42 -2.08
N GLU A 344 13.22 -1.75 -0.81
CA GLU A 344 14.28 -1.71 0.20
C GLU A 344 14.67 -3.13 0.62
N LEU A 345 15.97 -3.41 0.55
CA LEU A 345 16.53 -4.71 0.96
C LEU A 345 17.02 -4.61 2.40
N ILE A 346 16.44 -5.43 3.27
CA ILE A 346 16.78 -5.51 4.68
C ILE A 346 17.51 -6.82 4.95
N CYS A 347 18.61 -6.71 5.68
CA CYS A 347 19.38 -7.82 6.24
C CYS A 347 19.63 -7.56 7.73
N LYS A 348 20.33 -8.49 8.40
CA LYS A 348 20.60 -8.37 9.83
C LYS A 348 21.30 -7.05 10.20
N GLU A 349 22.22 -6.59 9.36
CA GLU A 349 23.07 -5.42 9.62
C GLU A 349 22.32 -4.09 9.55
N ASN A 350 21.18 -4.04 8.83
CA ASN A 350 20.38 -2.82 8.73
C ASN A 350 18.95 -2.96 9.28
N ALA A 351 18.60 -4.12 9.84
CA ALA A 351 17.25 -4.37 10.38
C ALA A 351 16.86 -3.39 11.49
N ASP A 352 17.80 -3.00 12.37
CA ASP A 352 17.54 -2.06 13.45
C ASP A 352 17.32 -0.61 12.97
N PHE A 353 17.72 -0.30 11.73
CA PHE A 353 17.51 1.02 11.11
C PHE A 353 16.21 1.08 10.31
N TYR A 354 15.55 -0.05 10.08
CA TYR A 354 14.24 -0.07 9.44
C TYR A 354 13.17 0.41 10.41
N GLN A 355 12.65 1.58 10.15
CA GLN A 355 11.61 2.17 11.02
C GLN A 355 10.24 1.98 10.36
N ARG A 356 9.46 1.06 10.89
CA ARG A 356 8.14 0.70 10.33
C ARG A 356 7.17 1.88 10.33
N THR A 357 7.19 2.69 11.39
CA THR A 357 6.22 3.77 11.63
C THR A 357 6.74 5.17 11.30
N GLU A 358 7.95 5.32 10.76
CA GLU A 358 8.43 6.62 10.28
C GLU A 358 7.82 7.02 8.93
N LEU A 359 7.61 8.31 8.76
CA LEU A 359 6.96 8.94 7.60
C LEU A 359 7.95 9.69 6.71
#